data_cbabab79a645e0a2cb57e9683ba52d15
#
_entry.id   cbabab79a645e0a2cb57e9683ba52d15
#
_cell.length_a   1.000
_cell.length_b   1.000
_cell.length_c   1.000
_cell.angle_alpha   90.00
_cell.angle_beta   90.00
_cell.angle_gamma   90.00
#
_symmetry.space_group_name_H-M   'P 1'
#
loop_
_entity.id
_entity.type
_entity.pdbx_description
1 polymer ?
#
loop_
_entity_poly.entity_id
_entity_poly.type
_entity_poly.pdbx_seq_one_letter_code
_entity_poly.pdbx_strand_id
1 'polypeptide(L)'
;MKDLGLLNDKYRVLVVGTVQEEDCDGLCWEYMIKERNIRPEFVVSTEPTDGGIYRGQRGRMEIRVDVQGVSCHGSAPERGDNAIYKMADILQDIRDLNANSADESTAIKGLVKMLDPKFNPDHYEEARFLGRGTVTTSQIFYTSPSRCAVADSCAVSLDRRMTAGETWQSCLAEIEALPHVQKYGAKVS
;
A
#
# COMPACT_ATOMS: atom_id res chain seq x y z
N MET A 1 -15.91 -5.57 30.73
CA MET A 1 -14.81 -6.23 31.48
C MET A 1 -14.98 -6.05 32.98
N LYS A 2 -15.13 -4.81 33.47
CA LYS A 2 -15.35 -4.54 34.91
C LYS A 2 -16.58 -5.30 35.44
N ASP A 3 -17.71 -5.16 34.77
CA ASP A 3 -18.98 -5.79 35.15
C ASP A 3 -19.00 -7.32 35.05
N LEU A 4 -18.06 -7.87 34.28
CA LEU A 4 -17.86 -9.32 34.14
C LEU A 4 -16.77 -9.86 35.08
N GLY A 5 -16.20 -9.02 35.97
CA GLY A 5 -15.13 -9.42 36.87
C GLY A 5 -13.83 -9.87 36.21
N LEU A 6 -13.62 -9.49 34.93
CA LEU A 6 -12.44 -9.88 34.15
C LEU A 6 -11.22 -8.96 34.33
N LEU A 7 -11.39 -7.84 35.05
CA LEU A 7 -10.29 -6.97 35.44
C LEU A 7 -9.69 -7.47 36.74
N ASN A 8 -8.40 -7.65 36.76
CA ASN A 8 -7.62 -8.00 37.95
C ASN A 8 -6.40 -7.11 38.09
N ASP A 9 -5.75 -7.17 39.23
CA ASP A 9 -4.62 -6.28 39.57
C ASP A 9 -3.30 -6.63 38.85
N LYS A 10 -3.32 -7.69 38.01
CA LYS A 10 -2.13 -8.17 37.27
C LYS A 10 -1.89 -7.36 35.98
N TYR A 11 -2.94 -6.76 35.42
CA TYR A 11 -2.88 -6.08 34.15
C TYR A 11 -3.44 -4.65 34.24
N ARG A 12 -2.77 -3.74 33.55
CA ARG A 12 -3.27 -2.39 33.29
C ARG A 12 -3.86 -2.36 31.89
N VAL A 13 -5.16 -2.11 31.79
CA VAL A 13 -5.85 -1.96 30.49
C VAL A 13 -5.90 -0.47 30.14
N LEU A 14 -5.37 -0.14 28.96
CA LEU A 14 -5.47 1.18 28.35
C LEU A 14 -6.51 1.10 27.23
N VAL A 15 -7.52 1.94 27.27
CA VAL A 15 -8.47 2.14 26.18
C VAL A 15 -8.04 3.37 25.41
N VAL A 16 -7.83 3.22 24.10
CA VAL A 16 -7.27 4.24 23.25
C VAL A 16 -8.22 4.50 22.09
N GLY A 17 -8.55 5.77 21.85
CA GLY A 17 -9.18 6.24 20.62
C GLY A 17 -8.13 6.89 19.75
N THR A 18 -7.97 6.40 18.54
CA THR A 18 -7.04 6.93 17.53
C THR A 18 -7.76 7.79 16.52
N VAL A 19 -7.03 8.63 15.80
CA VAL A 19 -7.55 9.52 14.75
C VAL A 19 -6.76 9.31 13.45
N GLN A 20 -7.36 9.68 12.33
CA GLN A 20 -6.73 9.64 11.00
C GLN A 20 -6.18 8.24 10.63
N GLU A 21 -6.93 7.21 10.92
CA GLU A 21 -6.53 5.84 10.62
C GLU A 21 -6.41 5.64 9.11
N GLU A 22 -7.38 6.13 8.32
CA GLU A 22 -7.46 5.94 6.87
C GLU A 22 -6.36 6.66 6.08
N ASP A 23 -5.93 7.83 6.55
CA ASP A 23 -5.03 8.70 5.79
C ASP A 23 -3.58 8.67 6.29
N CYS A 24 -3.36 8.32 7.54
CA CYS A 24 -2.07 8.48 8.21
C CYS A 24 -1.61 7.22 8.94
N ASP A 25 -1.90 6.06 8.41
CA ASP A 25 -1.50 4.71 8.85
C ASP A 25 -0.48 4.65 9.99
N GLY A 26 -0.93 4.68 11.22
CA GLY A 26 -0.06 4.48 12.37
C GLY A 26 0.65 5.73 12.91
N LEU A 27 0.48 6.92 12.34
CA LEU A 27 1.10 8.15 12.85
C LEU A 27 0.70 8.43 14.30
N CYS A 28 -0.56 8.22 14.67
CA CYS A 28 -1.04 8.35 16.04
C CYS A 28 -0.34 7.35 16.99
N TRP A 29 -0.08 6.13 16.54
CA TRP A 29 0.66 5.12 17.29
C TRP A 29 2.13 5.50 17.45
N GLU A 30 2.75 6.02 16.38
CA GLU A 30 4.11 6.55 16.45
C GLU A 30 4.25 7.63 17.52
N TYR A 31 3.31 8.60 17.55
CA TYR A 31 3.25 9.62 18.59
C TYR A 31 3.11 9.00 19.98
N MET A 32 2.20 8.06 20.16
CA MET A 32 1.98 7.43 21.46
C MET A 32 3.23 6.67 21.96
N ILE A 33 3.94 6.02 21.05
CA ILE A 33 5.15 5.27 21.38
C ILE A 33 6.32 6.21 21.66
N LYS A 34 6.57 7.18 20.77
CA LYS A 34 7.74 8.06 20.84
C LYS A 34 7.59 9.18 21.85
N GLU A 35 6.44 9.87 21.83
CA GLU A 35 6.23 11.09 22.63
C GLU A 35 5.56 10.79 23.98
N ARG A 36 4.66 9.81 24.04
CA ARG A 36 3.94 9.46 25.25
C ARG A 36 4.53 8.25 25.98
N ASN A 37 5.56 7.62 25.40
CA ASN A 37 6.26 6.45 25.93
C ASN A 37 5.32 5.30 26.34
N ILE A 38 4.25 5.10 25.57
CA ILE A 38 3.32 4.00 25.81
C ILE A 38 3.93 2.72 25.22
N ARG A 39 4.21 1.75 26.08
CA ARG A 39 4.88 0.48 25.74
C ARG A 39 4.01 -0.67 26.25
N PRO A 40 2.92 -1.02 25.57
CA PRO A 40 2.08 -2.14 25.97
C PRO A 40 2.80 -3.47 25.74
N GLU A 41 2.49 -4.46 26.53
CA GLU A 41 2.95 -5.84 26.32
C GLU A 41 2.30 -6.45 25.08
N PHE A 42 1.03 -6.14 24.84
CA PHE A 42 0.31 -6.46 23.61
C PHE A 42 -0.79 -5.44 23.33
N VAL A 43 -1.25 -5.39 22.08
CA VAL A 43 -2.30 -4.49 21.59
C VAL A 43 -3.41 -5.32 20.98
N VAL A 44 -4.65 -4.95 21.26
CA VAL A 44 -5.83 -5.42 20.55
C VAL A 44 -6.41 -4.25 19.78
N SER A 45 -6.41 -4.32 18.46
CA SER A 45 -7.04 -3.35 17.57
C SER A 45 -8.39 -3.87 17.10
N THR A 46 -9.38 -2.99 17.01
CA THR A 46 -10.72 -3.35 16.53
C THR A 46 -10.81 -3.03 15.05
N GLU A 47 -10.88 -4.07 14.22
CA GLU A 47 -10.98 -3.98 12.77
C GLU A 47 -12.10 -4.92 12.28
N PRO A 48 -12.67 -4.69 11.07
CA PRO A 48 -13.63 -5.62 10.49
C PRO A 48 -12.93 -6.92 10.09
N THR A 49 -13.15 -7.98 10.89
CA THR A 49 -12.47 -9.28 10.75
C THR A 49 -13.46 -10.45 10.58
N ASP A 50 -14.74 -10.16 10.34
CA ASP A 50 -15.82 -11.17 10.29
C ASP A 50 -15.83 -12.11 11.49
N GLY A 51 -15.46 -11.59 12.67
CA GLY A 51 -15.40 -12.34 13.93
C GLY A 51 -14.10 -13.13 14.12
N GLY A 52 -13.17 -13.07 13.18
CA GLY A 52 -11.85 -13.70 13.31
C GLY A 52 -10.88 -12.89 14.17
N ILE A 53 -9.81 -13.54 14.62
CA ILE A 53 -8.69 -12.91 15.31
C ILE A 53 -7.49 -12.93 14.37
N TYR A 54 -7.15 -11.76 13.81
CA TYR A 54 -5.97 -11.59 12.97
C TYR A 54 -4.74 -11.26 13.83
N ARG A 55 -3.63 -11.93 13.57
CA ARG A 55 -2.37 -11.74 14.28
C ARG A 55 -1.33 -10.96 13.48
N GLY A 56 -1.71 -10.49 12.31
CA GLY A 56 -0.86 -9.70 11.43
C GLY A 56 -1.64 -9.15 10.25
N GLN A 57 -1.05 -8.18 9.60
CA GLN A 57 -1.59 -7.53 8.40
C GLN A 57 -0.45 -7.17 7.46
N ARG A 58 -0.79 -6.93 6.19
CA ARG A 58 0.17 -6.38 5.23
C ARG A 58 0.50 -4.94 5.59
N GLY A 59 1.76 -4.56 5.36
CA GLY A 59 2.16 -3.16 5.41
C GLY A 59 1.50 -2.36 4.29
N ARG A 60 1.49 -1.03 4.43
CA ARG A 60 1.01 -0.09 3.41
C ARG A 60 2.05 0.98 3.16
N MET A 61 2.21 1.37 1.92
CA MET A 61 2.88 2.60 1.53
C MET A 61 2.16 3.24 0.35
N GLU A 62 2.28 4.52 0.23
CA GLU A 62 1.81 5.29 -0.91
C GLU A 62 3.00 5.62 -1.81
N ILE A 63 2.85 5.39 -3.11
CA ILE A 63 3.88 5.69 -4.12
C ILE A 63 3.27 6.66 -5.11
N ARG A 64 4.00 7.73 -5.40
CA ARG A 64 3.64 8.69 -6.42
C ARG A 64 4.45 8.46 -7.69
N VAL A 65 3.76 8.47 -8.83
CA VAL A 65 4.40 8.40 -10.15
C VAL A 65 4.03 9.65 -10.93
N ASP A 66 5.04 10.41 -11.36
CA ASP A 66 4.91 11.63 -12.15
C ASP A 66 5.52 11.42 -13.53
N VAL A 67 4.81 11.79 -14.59
CA VAL A 67 5.31 11.78 -15.96
C VAL A 67 5.14 13.14 -16.61
N GLN A 68 6.14 13.53 -17.40
CA GLN A 68 6.19 14.80 -18.11
C GLN A 68 5.87 14.60 -19.60
N GLY A 69 5.19 15.58 -20.15
CA GLY A 69 4.89 15.70 -21.56
C GLY A 69 5.32 17.07 -22.10
N VAL A 70 4.79 17.43 -23.26
CA VAL A 70 4.99 18.74 -23.89
C VAL A 70 3.63 19.29 -24.32
N SER A 71 3.25 20.42 -23.76
CA SER A 71 1.96 21.06 -24.07
C SER A 71 1.97 21.71 -25.44
N CYS A 72 0.80 21.65 -26.08
CA CYS A 72 0.48 22.41 -27.28
C CYS A 72 -1.03 22.63 -27.37
N HIS A 73 -1.48 23.39 -28.35
CA HIS A 73 -2.90 23.58 -28.60
C HIS A 73 -3.58 22.26 -28.98
N GLY A 74 -4.73 21.94 -28.39
CA GLY A 74 -5.42 20.68 -28.56
C GLY A 74 -5.88 20.35 -29.98
N SER A 75 -5.94 21.37 -30.89
CA SER A 75 -6.25 21.17 -32.31
C SER A 75 -5.03 20.73 -33.17
N ALA A 76 -3.84 20.73 -32.58
CA ALA A 76 -2.59 20.33 -33.25
C ALA A 76 -1.78 19.39 -32.35
N PRO A 77 -2.37 18.24 -31.91
CA PRO A 77 -1.76 17.35 -30.92
C PRO A 77 -0.42 16.76 -31.35
N GLU A 78 -0.15 16.73 -32.64
CA GLU A 78 1.12 16.25 -33.22
C GLU A 78 2.33 17.14 -32.87
N ARG A 79 2.08 18.34 -32.35
CA ARG A 79 3.14 19.29 -31.90
C ARG A 79 3.50 19.14 -30.44
N GLY A 80 2.76 18.32 -29.72
CA GLY A 80 2.95 18.08 -28.30
C GLY A 80 3.34 16.63 -28.00
N ASP A 81 3.46 16.35 -26.69
CA ASP A 81 3.70 15.02 -26.19
C ASP A 81 2.81 14.79 -24.94
N ASN A 82 1.78 13.98 -25.09
CA ASN A 82 0.69 13.91 -24.10
C ASN A 82 1.07 13.06 -22.89
N ALA A 83 1.25 13.69 -21.74
CA ALA A 83 1.54 13.02 -20.49
C ALA A 83 0.45 12.05 -20.03
N ILE A 84 -0.83 12.29 -20.39
CA ILE A 84 -1.92 11.38 -20.06
C ILE A 84 -1.77 10.06 -20.84
N TYR A 85 -1.37 10.09 -22.09
CA TYR A 85 -1.15 8.87 -22.88
C TYR A 85 0.05 8.06 -22.37
N LYS A 86 1.14 8.75 -21.98
CA LYS A 86 2.27 8.10 -21.32
C LYS A 86 1.86 7.45 -19.99
N MET A 87 1.06 8.14 -19.19
CA MET A 87 0.55 7.59 -17.95
C MET A 87 -0.38 6.39 -18.21
N ALA A 88 -1.19 6.42 -19.26
CA ALA A 88 -2.04 5.28 -19.60
C ALA A 88 -1.23 4.00 -19.87
N ASP A 89 -0.08 4.10 -20.54
CA ASP A 89 0.83 2.98 -20.74
C ASP A 89 1.41 2.48 -19.40
N ILE A 90 1.85 3.40 -18.52
CA ILE A 90 2.35 3.06 -17.18
C ILE A 90 1.26 2.36 -16.36
N LEU A 91 0.01 2.80 -16.45
CA LEU A 91 -1.10 2.17 -15.74
C LEU A 91 -1.38 0.74 -16.22
N GLN A 92 -1.11 0.42 -17.49
CA GLN A 92 -1.18 -0.95 -17.98
C GLN A 92 -0.10 -1.83 -17.32
N ASP A 93 1.15 -1.34 -17.26
CA ASP A 93 2.24 -2.05 -16.58
C ASP A 93 1.87 -2.35 -15.12
N ILE A 94 1.34 -1.36 -14.40
CA ILE A 94 0.93 -1.51 -13.00
C ILE A 94 -0.20 -2.55 -12.85
N ARG A 95 -1.18 -2.53 -13.75
CA ARG A 95 -2.25 -3.53 -13.76
C ARG A 95 -1.69 -4.94 -13.96
N ASP A 96 -0.77 -5.08 -14.92
CA ASP A 96 -0.19 -6.36 -15.30
C ASP A 96 0.77 -6.90 -14.22
N LEU A 97 1.38 -6.03 -13.43
CA LEU A 97 2.19 -6.41 -12.27
C LEU A 97 1.40 -7.25 -11.26
N ASN A 98 0.15 -6.89 -10.97
CA ASN A 98 -0.72 -7.70 -10.11
C ASN A 98 -1.12 -9.04 -10.76
N ALA A 99 -1.38 -9.06 -12.07
CA ALA A 99 -1.79 -10.25 -12.80
C ALA A 99 -0.65 -11.28 -12.90
N ASN A 100 0.57 -10.80 -13.18
CA ASN A 100 1.74 -11.65 -13.39
C ASN A 100 2.37 -12.15 -12.08
N SER A 101 2.07 -11.54 -10.95
CA SER A 101 2.55 -11.96 -9.64
C SER A 101 1.80 -13.19 -9.08
N ALA A 102 1.10 -13.94 -9.92
CA ALA A 102 0.39 -15.17 -9.53
C ALA A 102 1.31 -16.33 -9.14
N ASP A 103 2.61 -16.25 -9.50
CA ASP A 103 3.59 -17.24 -9.08
C ASP A 103 3.92 -17.12 -7.58
N GLU A 104 3.97 -18.27 -6.93
CA GLU A 104 4.30 -18.41 -5.51
C GLU A 104 5.62 -17.73 -5.19
N SER A 105 5.56 -16.48 -4.74
CA SER A 105 6.74 -15.74 -4.35
C SER A 105 7.43 -16.41 -3.15
N THR A 106 8.73 -16.19 -3.02
CA THR A 106 9.54 -16.68 -1.90
C THR A 106 9.00 -16.18 -0.54
N ALA A 107 8.31 -15.05 -0.52
CA ALA A 107 7.64 -14.49 0.65
C ALA A 107 6.48 -15.35 1.15
N ILE A 108 5.71 -15.97 0.27
CA ILE A 108 4.64 -16.92 0.64
C ILE A 108 5.24 -18.11 1.40
N LYS A 109 6.35 -18.66 0.94
CA LYS A 109 7.02 -19.80 1.58
C LYS A 109 7.55 -19.46 2.98
N GLY A 110 8.01 -18.24 3.20
CA GLY A 110 8.43 -17.75 4.50
C GLY A 110 7.27 -17.62 5.49
N LEU A 111 6.17 -17.05 5.04
CA LEU A 111 4.96 -16.87 5.85
C LEU A 111 4.28 -18.21 6.17
N VAL A 112 4.24 -19.13 5.22
CA VAL A 112 3.71 -20.49 5.39
C VAL A 112 4.51 -21.24 6.45
N LYS A 113 5.84 -21.07 6.54
CA LYS A 113 6.66 -21.63 7.61
C LYS A 113 6.34 -21.04 8.98
N MET A 114 6.06 -19.74 9.08
CA MET A 114 5.68 -19.08 10.33
C MET A 114 4.30 -19.48 10.82
N LEU A 115 3.42 -19.88 9.92
CA LEU A 115 2.05 -20.32 10.17
C LEU A 115 1.92 -21.82 9.90
N ASP A 116 2.94 -22.62 10.26
CA ASP A 116 2.95 -24.09 10.14
C ASP A 116 1.59 -24.66 10.57
N PRO A 117 0.94 -25.50 9.76
CA PRO A 117 -0.33 -26.14 10.05
C PRO A 117 -0.40 -26.85 11.42
N LYS A 118 0.75 -27.27 11.97
CA LYS A 118 0.85 -27.77 13.35
C LYS A 118 0.39 -26.77 14.39
N PHE A 119 0.57 -25.46 14.13
CA PHE A 119 0.25 -24.42 15.08
C PHE A 119 -1.04 -23.67 14.74
N ASN A 120 -1.49 -23.74 13.50
CA ASN A 120 -2.70 -23.05 13.05
C ASN A 120 -3.31 -23.69 11.78
N PRO A 121 -3.82 -24.92 11.87
CA PRO A 121 -4.34 -25.65 10.71
C PRO A 121 -5.53 -24.93 10.04
N ASP A 122 -6.33 -24.22 10.83
CA ASP A 122 -7.58 -23.62 10.36
C ASP A 122 -7.39 -22.29 9.60
N HIS A 123 -6.18 -21.68 9.68
CA HIS A 123 -5.87 -20.39 9.07
C HIS A 123 -4.76 -20.45 7.99
N TYR A 124 -4.50 -21.64 7.48
CA TYR A 124 -3.48 -21.83 6.46
C TYR A 124 -3.75 -21.03 5.17
N GLU A 125 -5.01 -20.92 4.77
CA GLU A 125 -5.40 -20.15 3.59
C GLU A 125 -5.27 -18.63 3.80
N GLU A 126 -5.45 -18.14 5.02
CA GLU A 126 -5.19 -16.73 5.37
C GLU A 126 -3.71 -16.38 5.22
N ALA A 127 -2.82 -17.30 5.56
CA ALA A 127 -1.39 -17.13 5.34
C ALA A 127 -1.06 -16.94 3.85
N ARG A 128 -1.71 -17.70 2.97
CA ARG A 128 -1.56 -17.54 1.51
C ARG A 128 -2.09 -16.18 1.03
N PHE A 129 -3.18 -15.68 1.60
CA PHE A 129 -3.72 -14.36 1.30
C PHE A 129 -2.76 -13.22 1.70
N LEU A 130 -2.15 -13.30 2.88
CA LEU A 130 -1.17 -12.32 3.35
C LEU A 130 0.19 -12.45 2.65
N GLY A 131 0.48 -13.59 2.09
CA GLY A 131 1.78 -13.91 1.49
C GLY A 131 2.19 -13.09 0.27
N ARG A 132 1.28 -12.28 -0.28
CA ARG A 132 1.50 -11.53 -1.52
C ARG A 132 1.23 -10.04 -1.35
N GLY A 133 2.18 -9.20 -1.79
CA GLY A 133 1.97 -7.77 -1.94
C GLY A 133 1.05 -7.45 -3.14
N THR A 134 0.43 -6.28 -3.12
CA THR A 134 -0.40 -5.77 -4.23
C THR A 134 -0.13 -4.30 -4.45
N VAL A 135 -0.41 -3.82 -5.65
CA VAL A 135 -0.36 -2.40 -6.00
C VAL A 135 -1.63 -2.00 -6.73
N THR A 136 -2.22 -0.88 -6.33
CA THR A 136 -3.44 -0.36 -6.96
C THR A 136 -3.27 1.13 -7.22
N THR A 137 -3.59 1.58 -8.43
CA THR A 137 -3.72 3.02 -8.69
C THR A 137 -4.99 3.51 -8.04
N SER A 138 -4.87 4.32 -7.01
CA SER A 138 -5.96 4.81 -6.19
C SER A 138 -6.44 6.20 -6.57
N GLN A 139 -5.58 7.01 -7.19
CA GLN A 139 -5.90 8.38 -7.56
C GLN A 139 -5.13 8.83 -8.80
N ILE A 140 -5.76 9.64 -9.64
CA ILE A 140 -5.12 10.45 -10.67
C ILE A 140 -5.20 11.91 -10.22
N PHE A 141 -4.05 12.55 -10.10
CA PHE A 141 -3.99 13.96 -9.72
C PHE A 141 -4.37 14.86 -10.89
N TYR A 142 -4.64 16.11 -10.59
CA TYR A 142 -4.93 17.12 -11.61
C TYR A 142 -3.73 17.30 -12.55
N THR A 143 -3.97 17.22 -13.87
CA THR A 143 -2.89 17.10 -14.87
C THR A 143 -2.58 18.43 -15.56
N SER A 144 -3.60 19.15 -16.03
CA SER A 144 -3.42 20.33 -16.87
C SER A 144 -4.43 21.42 -16.49
N PRO A 145 -4.01 22.69 -16.45
CA PRO A 145 -4.91 23.82 -16.19
C PRO A 145 -5.89 24.09 -17.34
N SER A 146 -5.66 23.53 -18.53
CA SER A 146 -6.46 23.78 -19.72
C SER A 146 -7.03 22.50 -20.33
N ARG A 147 -8.35 22.50 -20.60
CA ARG A 147 -9.02 21.42 -21.34
C ARG A 147 -8.82 21.51 -22.87
N CYS A 148 -8.21 22.60 -23.34
CA CYS A 148 -7.98 22.85 -24.77
C CYS A 148 -6.51 22.63 -25.17
N ALA A 149 -5.69 22.09 -24.28
CA ALA A 149 -4.28 21.85 -24.51
C ALA A 149 -3.93 20.35 -24.30
N VAL A 150 -2.87 19.91 -24.98
CA VAL A 150 -2.22 18.65 -24.69
C VAL A 150 -1.61 18.72 -23.29
N ALA A 151 -1.84 17.72 -22.46
CA ALA A 151 -1.36 17.68 -21.09
C ALA A 151 0.17 17.55 -21.05
N ASP A 152 0.83 18.44 -20.32
CA ASP A 152 2.28 18.46 -20.11
C ASP A 152 2.75 17.70 -18.85
N SER A 153 1.81 17.29 -18.04
CA SER A 153 2.08 16.52 -16.82
C SER A 153 0.93 15.58 -16.50
N CYS A 154 1.22 14.45 -15.89
CA CYS A 154 0.24 13.57 -15.28
C CYS A 154 0.89 12.89 -14.07
N ALA A 155 0.15 12.79 -12.99
CA ALA A 155 0.60 12.10 -11.80
C ALA A 155 -0.49 11.21 -11.21
N VAL A 156 -0.07 10.10 -10.61
CA VAL A 156 -0.95 9.14 -9.94
C VAL A 156 -0.42 8.76 -8.58
N SER A 157 -1.33 8.36 -7.69
CA SER A 157 -1.00 7.72 -6.42
C SER A 157 -1.28 6.22 -6.51
N LEU A 158 -0.37 5.42 -6.00
CA LEU A 158 -0.46 3.97 -5.90
C LEU A 158 -0.56 3.58 -4.42
N ASP A 159 -1.59 2.81 -4.06
CA ASP A 159 -1.65 2.10 -2.79
C ASP A 159 -0.88 0.78 -2.94
N ARG A 160 0.26 0.67 -2.27
CA ARG A 160 1.10 -0.53 -2.23
C ARG A 160 0.92 -1.26 -0.92
N ARG A 161 0.41 -2.49 -0.99
CA ARG A 161 0.33 -3.39 0.16
C ARG A 161 1.54 -4.29 0.18
N MET A 162 2.31 -4.20 1.26
CA MET A 162 3.59 -4.90 1.43
C MET A 162 3.40 -6.18 2.22
N THR A 163 4.18 -7.20 1.89
CA THR A 163 4.18 -8.47 2.62
C THR A 163 5.55 -8.74 3.26
N ALA A 164 5.63 -9.83 4.03
CA ALA A 164 6.87 -10.23 4.69
C ALA A 164 8.00 -10.45 3.66
N GLY A 165 9.16 -9.87 3.93
CA GLY A 165 10.33 -9.92 3.05
C GLY A 165 10.44 -8.75 2.07
N GLU A 166 9.43 -7.92 1.95
CA GLU A 166 9.48 -6.68 1.18
C GLU A 166 9.93 -5.49 2.05
N THR A 167 10.60 -4.54 1.43
CA THR A 167 10.98 -3.25 2.02
C THR A 167 10.42 -2.13 1.15
N TRP A 168 10.32 -0.92 1.69
CA TRP A 168 9.86 0.23 0.90
C TRP A 168 10.79 0.46 -0.31
N GLN A 169 12.10 0.19 -0.17
CA GLN A 169 13.07 0.31 -1.26
C GLN A 169 12.79 -0.72 -2.36
N SER A 170 12.52 -1.98 -2.00
CA SER A 170 12.21 -3.01 -3.00
C SER A 170 10.91 -2.71 -3.75
N CYS A 171 9.91 -2.16 -3.06
CA CYS A 171 8.64 -1.77 -3.66
C CYS A 171 8.79 -0.57 -4.62
N LEU A 172 9.60 0.44 -4.28
CA LEU A 172 9.92 1.53 -5.19
C LEU A 172 10.67 1.02 -6.43
N ALA A 173 11.70 0.22 -6.23
CA ALA A 173 12.50 -0.34 -7.31
C ALA A 173 11.66 -1.20 -8.29
N GLU A 174 10.65 -1.90 -7.79
CA GLU A 174 9.70 -2.64 -8.62
C GLU A 174 8.93 -1.72 -9.58
N ILE A 175 8.44 -0.58 -9.09
CA ILE A 175 7.74 0.41 -9.93
C ILE A 175 8.70 1.13 -10.87
N GLU A 176 9.88 1.52 -10.37
CA GLU A 176 10.92 2.16 -11.19
C GLU A 176 11.37 1.27 -12.36
N ALA A 177 11.37 -0.05 -12.18
CA ALA A 177 11.77 -1.01 -13.20
C ALA A 177 10.71 -1.27 -14.28
N LEU A 178 9.49 -0.75 -14.16
CA LEU A 178 8.43 -0.95 -15.14
C LEU A 178 8.83 -0.40 -16.52
N PRO A 179 8.52 -1.11 -17.61
CA PRO A 179 8.98 -0.75 -18.96
C PRO A 179 8.63 0.67 -19.38
N HIS A 180 7.39 1.11 -19.13
CA HIS A 180 6.96 2.45 -19.52
C HIS A 180 7.40 3.53 -18.54
N VAL A 181 7.66 3.20 -17.26
CA VAL A 181 8.32 4.12 -16.31
C VAL A 181 9.72 4.46 -16.83
N GLN A 182 10.50 3.44 -17.21
CA GLN A 182 11.83 3.62 -17.77
C GLN A 182 11.79 4.35 -19.13
N LYS A 183 10.90 3.94 -20.03
CA LYS A 183 10.74 4.50 -21.37
C LYS A 183 10.47 6.01 -21.34
N TYR A 184 9.65 6.46 -20.43
CA TYR A 184 9.23 7.86 -20.34
C TYR A 184 10.01 8.68 -19.31
N GLY A 185 10.93 8.06 -18.59
CA GLY A 185 11.69 8.69 -17.52
C GLY A 185 10.76 9.24 -16.41
N ALA A 186 9.72 8.51 -16.09
CA ALA A 186 8.78 8.91 -15.06
C ALA A 186 9.47 8.91 -13.69
N LYS A 187 9.14 9.90 -12.86
CA LYS A 187 9.67 10.00 -11.50
C LYS A 187 8.79 9.19 -10.55
N VAL A 188 9.40 8.33 -9.77
CA VAL A 188 8.77 7.55 -8.70
C VAL A 188 9.25 8.09 -7.34
N SER A 189 8.33 8.28 -6.39
CA SER A 189 8.66 8.84 -5.06
C SER A 189 7.69 8.38 -3.98
#